data_e778531a9104734043e3b5719b297f37
#
_entry.id   e778531a9104734043e3b5719b297f37
#
_cell.length_a   1.000
_cell.length_b   1.000
_cell.length_c   1.000
_cell.angle_alpha   90.00
_cell.angle_beta   90.00
_cell.angle_gamma   90.00
#
_symmetry.space_group_name_H-M   'P 1'
#
loop_
_entity.id
_entity.type
_entity.pdbx_description
1 polymer ?
#
loop_
_entity_poly.entity_id
_entity_poly.type
_entity_poly.pdbx_seq_one_letter_code
_entity_poly.pdbx_strand_id
1 'polypeptide(L)'
;MFDGWTVCPRCGKQLTHGGDLVECPSCGFLLYAHSAVTASALPVEGNGRVLLARRGIEPCLGRWDLVGGFLAEGEHPLDGLRREVREETGLAFEPQRFLGTWMGDYDGRATLNLIWAGRLGDGEPVANDDVTELRWFETDELPVGDELAFHTLVADVLHAWRDEHA
;
A
#
# COMPACT_ATOMS: atom_id res chain seq x y z
N MET A 1 7.31 -9.86 -14.17
CA MET A 1 5.97 -10.35 -13.75
C MET A 1 5.65 -11.75 -14.27
N PHE A 2 5.89 -12.07 -15.54
CA PHE A 2 5.52 -13.39 -16.10
C PHE A 2 6.68 -14.39 -16.21
N ASP A 3 7.82 -14.11 -15.57
CA ASP A 3 8.96 -15.02 -15.55
C ASP A 3 8.56 -16.35 -14.92
N GLY A 4 8.78 -17.43 -15.67
CA GLY A 4 8.35 -18.78 -15.27
C GLY A 4 6.92 -19.17 -15.63
N TRP A 5 6.09 -18.27 -16.16
CA TRP A 5 4.76 -18.63 -16.67
C TRP A 5 4.89 -19.34 -18.02
N THR A 6 4.81 -20.65 -18.01
CA THR A 6 4.94 -21.45 -19.24
C THR A 6 3.65 -22.14 -19.64
N VAL A 7 2.70 -22.28 -18.70
CA VAL A 7 1.47 -23.05 -18.87
C VAL A 7 0.23 -22.16 -18.69
N CYS A 8 -0.69 -22.25 -19.62
CA CYS A 8 -1.95 -21.51 -19.58
C CYS A 8 -2.84 -21.99 -18.41
N PRO A 9 -3.28 -21.08 -17.50
CA PRO A 9 -4.13 -21.45 -16.37
C PRO A 9 -5.54 -21.90 -16.80
N ARG A 10 -5.96 -21.57 -18.04
CA ARG A 10 -7.29 -21.93 -18.55
C ARG A 10 -7.33 -23.33 -19.19
N CYS A 11 -6.30 -23.73 -19.95
CA CYS A 11 -6.35 -24.94 -20.73
C CYS A 11 -5.12 -25.86 -20.62
N GLY A 12 -4.12 -25.49 -19.82
CA GLY A 12 -2.91 -26.28 -19.60
C GLY A 12 -1.94 -26.34 -20.78
N LYS A 13 -2.17 -25.57 -21.86
CA LYS A 13 -1.26 -25.52 -23.01
C LYS A 13 -0.19 -24.46 -22.83
N GLN A 14 0.85 -24.52 -23.66
CA GLN A 14 1.97 -23.59 -23.59
C GLN A 14 1.54 -22.15 -23.90
N LEU A 15 2.07 -21.22 -23.11
CA LEU A 15 1.93 -19.77 -23.31
C LEU A 15 3.04 -19.24 -24.24
N THR A 16 2.73 -18.18 -24.97
CA THR A 16 3.69 -17.31 -25.64
C THR A 16 3.83 -16.00 -24.89
N HIS A 17 5.03 -15.43 -24.90
CA HIS A 17 5.36 -14.17 -24.24
C HIS A 17 5.52 -13.06 -25.27
N GLY A 18 4.86 -11.93 -25.04
CA GLY A 18 4.91 -10.74 -25.89
C GLY A 18 5.25 -9.48 -25.11
N GLY A 19 6.44 -9.44 -24.48
CA GLY A 19 6.88 -8.29 -23.68
C GLY A 19 6.08 -8.20 -22.36
N ASP A 20 5.08 -7.33 -22.33
CA ASP A 20 4.24 -7.05 -21.16
C ASP A 20 2.95 -7.88 -21.09
N LEU A 21 2.84 -8.90 -21.94
CA LEU A 21 1.68 -9.82 -21.96
C LEU A 21 2.08 -11.28 -22.11
N VAL A 22 1.17 -12.16 -21.71
CA VAL A 22 1.21 -13.59 -22.06
C VAL A 22 -0.07 -13.96 -22.79
N GLU A 23 0.07 -14.80 -23.81
CA GLU A 23 -1.04 -15.27 -24.64
C GLU A 23 -1.02 -16.80 -24.79
N CYS A 24 -2.18 -17.41 -24.83
CA CYS A 24 -2.33 -18.81 -25.19
C CYS A 24 -2.87 -18.96 -26.59
N PRO A 25 -2.07 -19.42 -27.58
CA PRO A 25 -2.53 -19.63 -28.95
C PRO A 25 -3.62 -20.69 -29.07
N SER A 26 -3.75 -21.59 -28.08
CA SER A 26 -4.70 -22.70 -28.12
C SER A 26 -6.12 -22.31 -27.67
N CYS A 27 -6.29 -21.36 -26.76
CA CYS A 27 -7.61 -21.02 -26.22
C CYS A 27 -7.90 -19.50 -26.16
N GLY A 28 -7.00 -18.68 -26.67
CA GLY A 28 -7.16 -17.23 -26.68
C GLY A 28 -7.09 -16.56 -25.28
N PHE A 29 -6.56 -17.26 -24.26
CA PHE A 29 -6.28 -16.61 -22.98
C PHE A 29 -5.21 -15.53 -23.17
N LEU A 30 -5.47 -14.33 -22.66
CA LEU A 30 -4.59 -13.18 -22.74
C LEU A 30 -4.52 -12.51 -21.37
N LEU A 31 -3.31 -12.16 -20.93
CA LEU A 31 -3.11 -11.41 -19.70
C LEU A 31 -1.99 -10.39 -19.89
N TYR A 32 -2.29 -9.14 -19.57
CA TYR A 32 -1.32 -8.04 -19.53
C TYR A 32 -0.65 -7.92 -18.18
N ALA A 33 0.62 -7.55 -18.17
CA ALA A 33 1.29 -7.12 -16.95
C ALA A 33 0.69 -5.78 -16.50
N HIS A 34 0.40 -5.67 -15.22
CA HIS A 34 -0.11 -4.45 -14.61
C HIS A 34 0.40 -4.32 -13.18
N SER A 35 0.54 -3.10 -12.73
CA SER A 35 0.86 -2.85 -11.32
C SER A 35 -0.28 -3.27 -10.42
N ALA A 36 0.04 -3.83 -9.27
CA ALA A 36 -0.95 -4.03 -8.23
C ALA A 36 -1.30 -2.66 -7.62
N VAL A 37 -2.57 -2.45 -7.32
CA VAL A 37 -3.03 -1.18 -6.75
C VAL A 37 -3.19 -1.32 -5.25
N THR A 38 -2.66 -0.33 -4.51
CA THR A 38 -2.84 -0.20 -3.07
C THR A 38 -3.54 1.12 -2.73
N ALA A 39 -4.19 1.16 -1.58
CA ALA A 39 -4.71 2.38 -1.00
C ALA A 39 -4.21 2.51 0.43
N SER A 40 -3.55 3.63 0.76
CA SER A 40 -2.95 3.85 2.07
C SER A 40 -3.34 5.19 2.67
N ALA A 41 -3.43 5.20 3.97
CA ALA A 41 -3.72 6.35 4.80
C ALA A 41 -2.47 6.89 5.46
N LEU A 42 -2.39 8.20 5.56
CA LEU A 42 -1.59 8.94 6.53
C LEU A 42 -2.57 9.59 7.51
N PRO A 43 -2.93 8.91 8.62
CA PRO A 43 -3.80 9.51 9.62
C PRO A 43 -3.09 10.66 10.34
N VAL A 44 -3.81 11.77 10.53
CA VAL A 44 -3.27 13.01 11.10
C VAL A 44 -4.13 13.47 12.26
N GLU A 45 -3.51 13.83 13.38
CA GLU A 45 -4.16 14.49 14.49
C GLU A 45 -4.15 16.03 14.35
N GLY A 46 -4.99 16.69 15.15
CA GLY A 46 -5.15 18.14 15.13
C GLY A 46 -3.88 18.95 15.49
N ASN A 47 -2.89 18.34 16.14
CA ASN A 47 -1.58 18.91 16.43
C ASN A 47 -0.52 18.65 15.34
N GLY A 48 -0.87 17.96 14.26
CA GLY A 48 0.02 17.64 13.13
C GLY A 48 0.77 16.31 13.24
N ARG A 49 0.59 15.54 14.34
CA ARG A 49 1.16 14.18 14.42
C ARG A 49 0.57 13.27 13.36
N VAL A 50 1.39 12.36 12.89
CA VAL A 50 0.98 11.33 11.93
C VAL A 50 1.10 9.94 12.55
N LEU A 51 0.16 9.05 12.21
CA LEU A 51 0.20 7.65 12.62
C LEU A 51 0.91 6.82 11.57
N LEU A 52 1.88 6.02 12.02
CA LEU A 52 2.49 4.97 11.21
C LEU A 52 2.25 3.60 11.85
N ALA A 53 2.25 2.58 11.01
CA ALA A 53 2.09 1.18 11.37
C ALA A 53 3.44 0.47 11.28
N ARG A 54 3.74 -0.40 12.25
CA ARG A 54 4.93 -1.26 12.22
C ARG A 54 4.57 -2.61 11.65
N ARG A 55 5.18 -2.97 10.53
CA ARG A 55 4.88 -4.20 9.80
C ARG A 55 5.18 -5.45 10.63
N GLY A 56 4.23 -6.37 10.66
CA GLY A 56 4.33 -7.69 11.29
C GLY A 56 4.72 -8.81 10.34
N ILE A 57 4.82 -8.53 9.03
CA ILE A 57 5.09 -9.52 7.98
C ILE A 57 6.18 -9.05 7.02
N GLU A 58 6.78 -10.00 6.30
CA GLU A 58 7.66 -9.70 5.16
C GLU A 58 6.84 -9.25 3.92
N PRO A 59 7.40 -8.45 3.03
CA PRO A 59 8.72 -7.80 3.13
C PRO A 59 8.72 -6.65 4.15
N CYS A 60 9.90 -6.26 4.59
CA CYS A 60 10.11 -5.15 5.52
C CYS A 60 9.56 -5.36 6.94
N LEU A 61 9.55 -6.60 7.43
CA LEU A 61 9.17 -6.94 8.81
C LEU A 61 9.85 -6.00 9.84
N GLY A 62 9.05 -5.44 10.76
CA GLY A 62 9.48 -4.57 11.85
C GLY A 62 9.78 -3.13 11.45
N ARG A 63 9.59 -2.72 10.20
CA ARG A 63 9.76 -1.34 9.72
C ARG A 63 8.45 -0.57 9.76
N TRP A 64 8.55 0.76 9.78
CA TRP A 64 7.41 1.67 9.79
C TRP A 64 6.88 1.89 8.37
N ASP A 65 5.57 1.83 8.24
CA ASP A 65 4.82 1.98 6.98
C ASP A 65 3.60 2.87 7.17
N LEU A 66 2.98 3.25 6.06
CA LEU A 66 1.64 3.84 6.06
C LEU A 66 0.62 2.76 6.44
N VAL A 67 -0.54 3.18 6.94
CA VAL A 67 -1.67 2.28 7.22
C VAL A 67 -2.43 1.99 5.92
N GLY A 68 -2.57 0.73 5.51
CA GLY A 68 -3.28 0.38 4.28
C GLY A 68 -2.71 -0.83 3.56
N GLY A 69 -3.33 -1.21 2.44
CA GLY A 69 -2.97 -2.43 1.73
C GLY A 69 -3.47 -2.52 0.30
N PHE A 70 -3.53 -3.74 -0.22
CA PHE A 70 -3.93 -4.02 -1.59
C PHE A 70 -5.46 -3.91 -1.77
N LEU A 71 -5.86 -3.33 -2.91
CA LEU A 71 -7.26 -3.34 -3.31
C LEU A 71 -7.66 -4.73 -3.83
N ALA A 72 -8.86 -5.18 -3.44
CA ALA A 72 -9.47 -6.35 -4.03
C ALA A 72 -9.98 -6.07 -5.45
N GLU A 73 -10.22 -7.15 -6.23
CA GLU A 73 -10.79 -7.01 -7.57
C GLU A 73 -12.16 -6.30 -7.53
N GLY A 74 -12.27 -5.20 -8.29
CA GLY A 74 -13.49 -4.40 -8.35
C GLY A 74 -13.75 -3.50 -7.15
N GLU A 75 -12.86 -3.45 -6.17
CA GLU A 75 -12.99 -2.61 -4.98
C GLU A 75 -12.70 -1.14 -5.31
N HIS A 76 -13.59 -0.25 -4.88
CA HIS A 76 -13.34 1.19 -5.02
C HIS A 76 -12.21 1.62 -4.06
N PRO A 77 -11.25 2.45 -4.50
CA PRO A 77 -10.07 2.79 -3.67
C PRO A 77 -10.39 3.34 -2.29
N LEU A 78 -11.42 4.18 -2.14
CA LEU A 78 -11.82 4.71 -0.84
C LEU A 78 -12.48 3.66 0.07
N ASP A 79 -13.12 2.64 -0.51
CA ASP A 79 -13.71 1.56 0.28
C ASP A 79 -12.62 0.62 0.76
N GLY A 80 -11.66 0.26 -0.10
CA GLY A 80 -10.47 -0.50 0.28
C GLY A 80 -9.64 0.22 1.33
N LEU A 81 -9.39 1.51 1.16
CA LEU A 81 -8.71 2.33 2.15
C LEU A 81 -9.36 2.25 3.54
N ARG A 82 -10.70 2.41 3.60
CA ARG A 82 -11.43 2.36 4.88
C ARG A 82 -11.44 0.97 5.49
N ARG A 83 -11.49 -0.08 4.66
CA ARG A 83 -11.40 -1.47 5.09
C ARG A 83 -10.05 -1.75 5.72
N GLU A 84 -8.96 -1.49 5.01
CA GLU A 84 -7.58 -1.70 5.49
C GLU A 84 -7.32 -0.94 6.79
N VAL A 85 -7.64 0.36 6.85
CA VAL A 85 -7.44 1.14 8.09
C VAL A 85 -8.22 0.53 9.25
N ARG A 86 -9.44 0.05 9.02
CA ARG A 86 -10.23 -0.60 10.07
C ARG A 86 -9.63 -1.94 10.51
N GLU A 87 -9.12 -2.74 9.57
CA GLU A 87 -8.49 -4.03 9.84
C GLU A 87 -7.22 -3.85 10.66
N GLU A 88 -6.38 -2.87 10.31
CA GLU A 88 -5.09 -2.63 10.96
C GLU A 88 -5.17 -1.81 12.26
N THR A 89 -6.16 -0.90 12.41
CA THR A 89 -6.23 0.03 13.55
C THR A 89 -7.44 -0.18 14.46
N GLY A 90 -8.45 -0.92 14.00
CA GLY A 90 -9.74 -1.08 14.67
C GLY A 90 -10.68 0.13 14.54
N LEU A 91 -10.23 1.24 13.91
CA LEU A 91 -10.97 2.49 13.84
C LEU A 91 -11.46 2.80 12.42
N ALA A 92 -12.52 3.60 12.32
CA ALA A 92 -12.96 4.18 11.06
C ALA A 92 -11.96 5.26 10.59
N PHE A 93 -11.85 5.44 9.27
CA PHE A 93 -11.02 6.48 8.68
C PHE A 93 -11.86 7.42 7.81
N GLU A 94 -11.69 8.71 8.02
CA GLU A 94 -12.26 9.77 7.20
C GLU A 94 -11.18 10.39 6.31
N PRO A 95 -11.08 10.01 5.02
CA PRO A 95 -10.14 10.60 4.10
C PRO A 95 -10.53 12.05 3.83
N GLN A 96 -9.59 12.97 4.02
CA GLN A 96 -9.83 14.41 3.87
C GLN A 96 -9.12 14.99 2.65
N ARG A 97 -7.93 14.47 2.33
CA ARG A 97 -7.12 14.96 1.22
C ARG A 97 -6.40 13.83 0.50
N PHE A 98 -6.52 13.79 -0.81
CA PHE A 98 -5.69 12.95 -1.65
C PHE A 98 -4.30 13.56 -1.77
N LEU A 99 -3.27 12.85 -1.31
CA LEU A 99 -1.89 13.33 -1.36
C LEU A 99 -1.27 13.10 -2.74
N GLY A 100 -1.62 12.00 -3.39
CA GLY A 100 -1.10 11.68 -4.70
C GLY A 100 -0.97 10.18 -4.97
N THR A 101 -0.20 9.89 -6.02
CA THR A 101 0.12 8.52 -6.43
C THR A 101 1.63 8.32 -6.49
N TRP A 102 2.09 7.18 -6.02
CA TRP A 102 3.50 6.78 -6.07
C TRP A 102 3.64 5.38 -6.67
N MET A 103 4.67 5.21 -7.49
CA MET A 103 5.07 3.87 -7.91
C MET A 103 5.96 3.25 -6.84
N GLY A 104 5.78 1.95 -6.60
CA GLY A 104 6.57 1.20 -5.64
C GLY A 104 6.86 -0.20 -6.15
N ASP A 105 7.55 -0.97 -5.33
CA ASP A 105 7.82 -2.39 -5.51
C ASP A 105 7.47 -3.16 -4.23
N TYR A 106 6.74 -4.24 -4.40
CA TYR A 106 6.42 -5.17 -3.33
C TYR A 106 6.90 -6.56 -3.74
N ASP A 107 8.06 -6.96 -3.25
CA ASP A 107 8.69 -8.25 -3.54
C ASP A 107 8.82 -8.54 -5.06
N GLY A 108 9.36 -7.55 -5.81
CA GLY A 108 9.53 -7.64 -7.26
C GLY A 108 8.26 -7.42 -8.08
N ARG A 109 7.16 -7.05 -7.43
CA ARG A 109 5.90 -6.71 -8.08
C ARG A 109 5.68 -5.20 -8.06
N ALA A 110 5.60 -4.57 -9.23
CA ALA A 110 5.28 -3.17 -9.33
C ALA A 110 3.93 -2.84 -8.67
N THR A 111 3.89 -1.77 -7.88
CA THR A 111 2.67 -1.28 -7.24
C THR A 111 2.38 0.16 -7.65
N LEU A 112 1.09 0.51 -7.76
CA LEU A 112 0.59 1.87 -7.83
C LEU A 112 -0.09 2.18 -6.50
N ASN A 113 0.48 3.10 -5.75
CA ASN A 113 0.03 3.43 -4.41
C ASN A 113 -0.77 4.74 -4.43
N LEU A 114 -2.02 4.67 -3.99
CA LEU A 114 -2.94 5.79 -3.85
C LEU A 114 -2.97 6.20 -2.37
N ILE A 115 -2.66 7.46 -2.06
CA ILE A 115 -2.44 7.87 -0.66
C ILE A 115 -3.31 9.05 -0.27
N TRP A 116 -3.95 8.95 0.89
CA TRP A 116 -4.79 9.99 1.48
C TRP A 116 -4.34 10.36 2.88
N ALA A 117 -4.31 11.63 3.18
CA ALA A 117 -4.33 12.13 4.55
C ALA A 117 -5.77 12.25 5.05
N GLY A 118 -5.96 12.03 6.35
CA GLY A 118 -7.28 12.10 6.95
C GLY A 118 -7.25 11.86 8.46
N ARG A 119 -8.41 11.62 9.05
CA ARG A 119 -8.56 11.42 10.49
C ARG A 119 -9.08 10.03 10.82
N LEU A 120 -8.58 9.47 11.90
CA LEU A 120 -9.21 8.32 12.55
C LEU A 120 -10.46 8.76 13.32
N GLY A 121 -11.42 7.86 13.43
CA GLY A 121 -12.57 8.01 14.32
C GLY A 121 -12.15 8.01 15.78
N ASP A 122 -13.12 8.26 16.67
CA ASP A 122 -12.89 8.30 18.11
C ASP A 122 -12.41 6.96 18.66
N GLY A 123 -11.45 7.00 19.58
CA GLY A 123 -10.87 5.85 20.26
C GLY A 123 -9.35 5.79 20.16
N GLU A 124 -8.78 4.78 20.81
CA GLU A 124 -7.34 4.48 20.71
C GLU A 124 -7.14 3.44 19.60
N PRO A 125 -6.25 3.69 18.63
CA PRO A 125 -5.94 2.70 17.62
C PRO A 125 -5.22 1.50 18.23
N VAL A 126 -5.63 0.30 17.84
CA VAL A 126 -5.06 -0.96 18.31
C VAL A 126 -4.50 -1.72 17.12
N ALA A 127 -3.21 -2.06 17.18
CA ALA A 127 -2.54 -2.82 16.14
C ALA A 127 -3.20 -4.19 15.97
N ASN A 128 -3.61 -4.51 14.77
CA ASN A 128 -4.27 -5.76 14.39
C ASN A 128 -3.74 -6.22 13.02
N ASP A 129 -4.21 -7.39 12.59
CA ASP A 129 -3.86 -8.04 11.33
C ASP A 129 -2.34 -8.21 11.19
N ASP A 130 -1.75 -7.65 10.16
CA ASP A 130 -0.30 -7.73 9.88
C ASP A 130 0.52 -6.56 10.49
N VAL A 131 -0.09 -5.77 11.38
CA VAL A 131 0.54 -4.67 12.12
C VAL A 131 0.85 -5.08 13.56
N THR A 132 2.09 -4.86 14.01
CA THR A 132 2.52 -5.19 15.38
C THR A 132 2.52 -4.02 16.34
N GLU A 133 2.58 -2.80 15.83
CA GLU A 133 2.62 -1.56 16.61
C GLU A 133 2.04 -0.42 15.80
N LEU A 134 1.29 0.46 16.45
CA LEU A 134 0.85 1.74 15.90
C LEU A 134 1.45 2.86 16.75
N ARG A 135 2.01 3.89 16.10
CA ARG A 135 2.64 4.99 16.83
C ARG A 135 2.39 6.32 16.15
N TRP A 136 2.00 7.30 16.97
CA TRP A 136 1.94 8.69 16.58
C TRP A 136 3.33 9.33 16.63
N PHE A 137 3.73 9.97 15.56
CA PHE A 137 5.01 10.67 15.42
C PHE A 137 4.79 12.16 15.27
N GLU A 138 5.56 12.96 15.99
CA GLU A 138 5.71 14.39 15.71
C GLU A 138 6.46 14.56 14.36
N THR A 139 6.23 15.68 13.67
CA THR A 139 6.82 15.90 12.34
C THR A 139 8.34 15.98 12.33
N ASP A 140 8.96 16.32 13.46
CA ASP A 140 10.42 16.36 13.66
C ASP A 140 11.01 15.04 14.18
N GLU A 141 10.16 14.06 14.55
CA GLU A 141 10.56 12.74 15.06
C GLU A 141 10.23 11.61 14.07
N LEU A 142 9.92 11.92 12.82
CA LEU A 142 9.57 10.92 11.82
C LEU A 142 10.72 9.94 11.58
N PRO A 143 10.44 8.62 11.46
CA PRO A 143 11.46 7.63 11.16
C PRO A 143 12.06 7.89 9.78
N VAL A 144 13.33 7.50 9.61
CA VAL A 144 14.11 7.77 8.39
C VAL A 144 14.89 6.55 7.93
N GLY A 145 15.23 6.51 6.66
CA GLY A 145 16.12 5.50 6.07
C GLY A 145 15.63 4.07 6.30
N ASP A 146 16.47 3.25 6.92
CA ASP A 146 16.18 1.83 7.15
C ASP A 146 15.10 1.54 8.20
N GLU A 147 14.63 2.55 8.90
CA GLU A 147 13.48 2.40 9.79
C GLU A 147 12.15 2.34 9.02
N LEU A 148 12.14 2.86 7.76
CA LEU A 148 10.97 2.86 6.89
C LEU A 148 10.88 1.59 6.05
N ALA A 149 9.69 1.04 5.97
CA ALA A 149 9.34 0.07 4.94
C ALA A 149 9.31 0.77 3.57
N PHE A 150 9.70 0.04 2.50
CA PHE A 150 9.66 0.62 1.16
C PHE A 150 10.22 2.07 1.15
N HIS A 151 11.38 2.26 1.75
CA HIS A 151 11.88 3.53 2.28
C HIS A 151 11.73 4.73 1.31
N THR A 152 11.91 4.52 0.01
CA THR A 152 11.72 5.60 -0.98
C THR A 152 10.27 6.08 -1.01
N LEU A 153 9.31 5.15 -1.08
CA LEU A 153 7.88 5.49 -1.14
C LEU A 153 7.42 6.21 0.13
N VAL A 154 7.66 5.60 1.30
CA VAL A 154 7.19 6.16 2.58
C VAL A 154 7.89 7.49 2.88
N ALA A 155 9.21 7.58 2.62
CA ALA A 155 9.95 8.82 2.79
C ALA A 155 9.42 9.94 1.90
N ASP A 156 9.14 9.66 0.62
CA ASP A 156 8.62 10.67 -0.32
C ASP A 156 7.24 11.18 0.12
N VAL A 157 6.37 10.30 0.62
CA VAL A 157 5.06 10.69 1.15
C VAL A 157 5.19 11.56 2.39
N LEU A 158 6.05 11.18 3.35
CA LEU A 158 6.29 11.95 4.57
C LEU A 158 6.94 13.30 4.27
N HIS A 159 7.85 13.37 3.30
CA HIS A 159 8.44 14.62 2.84
C HIS A 159 7.37 15.53 2.20
N ALA A 160 6.57 15.00 1.27
CA ALA A 160 5.49 15.77 0.64
C ALA A 160 4.49 16.30 1.67
N TRP A 161 4.16 15.48 2.68
CA TRP A 161 3.31 15.91 3.80
C TRP A 161 3.94 17.05 4.60
N ARG A 162 5.20 16.93 5.00
CA ARG A 162 5.90 17.92 5.82
C ARG A 162 6.08 19.25 5.11
N ASP A 163 6.48 19.22 3.82
CA ASP A 163 6.76 20.44 3.04
C ASP A 163 5.51 21.31 2.84
N GLU A 164 4.32 20.71 2.92
CA GLU A 164 3.05 21.44 2.84
C GLU A 164 2.58 22.00 4.20
N HIS A 165 3.20 21.57 5.31
CA HIS A 165 2.80 21.94 6.68
C HIS A 165 3.92 22.65 7.46
N ALA A 166 5.05 23.00 6.80
CA ALA A 166 6.20 23.73 7.35
C ALA A 166 5.99 25.26 7.34
#